data_66ad2d465f820f24b69b843375276685
#
_entry.id   66ad2d465f820f24b69b843375276685
#
_cell.length_a   1.000
_cell.length_b   1.000
_cell.length_c   1.000
_cell.angle_alpha   90.00
_cell.angle_beta   90.00
_cell.angle_gamma   90.00
#
_symmetry.space_group_name_H-M   'P 1'
#
loop_
_entity.id
_entity.type
_entity.pdbx_description
1 polymer ?
#
loop_
_entity_poly.entity_id
_entity_poly.type
_entity_poly.pdbx_seq_one_letter_code
_entity_poly.pdbx_strand_id
1 'polypeptide(L)'
;IRILAEDIKRNGLMHNLVVFPEQREEGMVYVLLSGERRFRALNYLQEKGDATWNIVNCNVVMTPLSKNERKVLLYSANLQVRGGFSDEAIRRQAIAEFITCLQKEPYNMSREEALGATKSISTVNPRTIERDARIEEKLEGKLKELLNDKFLTRSECETYLRFEEDIQDEIAERFAKLQEVDCHSSDTEDAGKNYVEVLRDNLHDAFRELLYDAQRQGTTKEYEAAYKKAILYFDDGLAELKGKADEYGKAKVSSQPKEISAIDYEGKKEAARDRARKEHEVTETKSSMIQKSVPQMVKKLNKAYSSKAFAKALKGVSKESRDADVAALNEIIEIS
;
A
#
# COMPACT_ATOMS: atom_id res chain seq x y z
N ILE A 1 -15.17 -1.83 14.61
CA ILE A 1 -16.03 -2.87 15.19
C ILE A 1 -17.34 -2.26 15.69
N ARG A 2 -17.34 -1.22 16.53
CA ARG A 2 -18.55 -0.61 17.12
C ARG A 2 -19.59 -0.17 16.08
N ILE A 3 -19.16 0.52 15.02
CA ILE A 3 -20.05 0.94 13.92
C ILE A 3 -20.71 -0.27 13.25
N LEU A 4 -19.93 -1.33 12.98
CA LEU A 4 -20.45 -2.56 12.40
C LEU A 4 -21.41 -3.29 13.36
N ALA A 5 -21.16 -3.24 14.66
CA ALA A 5 -22.03 -3.83 15.66
C ALA A 5 -23.41 -3.11 15.70
N GLU A 6 -23.40 -1.78 15.67
CA GLU A 6 -24.63 -0.98 15.60
C GLU A 6 -25.41 -1.23 14.29
N ASP A 7 -24.70 -1.41 13.17
CA ASP A 7 -25.31 -1.74 11.89
C ASP A 7 -25.98 -3.14 11.95
N ILE A 8 -25.25 -4.16 12.46
CA ILE A 8 -25.80 -5.50 12.66
C ILE A 8 -27.01 -5.47 13.60
N LYS A 9 -26.97 -4.68 14.65
CA LYS A 9 -28.09 -4.53 15.59
C LYS A 9 -29.34 -3.97 14.91
N ARG A 10 -29.19 -3.04 13.98
CA ARG A 10 -30.31 -2.39 13.27
C ARG A 10 -30.85 -3.23 12.13
N ASN A 11 -29.95 -3.77 11.32
CA ASN A 11 -30.27 -4.35 10.01
C ASN A 11 -30.17 -5.87 9.98
N GLY A 12 -29.72 -6.49 11.07
CA GLY A 12 -29.43 -7.91 11.11
C GLY A 12 -28.07 -8.28 10.49
N LEU A 13 -27.73 -9.55 10.57
CA LEU A 13 -26.51 -10.08 9.96
C LEU A 13 -26.76 -10.36 8.48
N MET A 14 -26.48 -9.39 7.61
CA MET A 14 -26.73 -9.46 6.16
C MET A 14 -25.97 -10.61 5.47
N HIS A 15 -24.79 -10.95 5.96
CA HIS A 15 -23.95 -12.02 5.42
C HIS A 15 -23.53 -12.95 6.55
N ASN A 16 -23.82 -14.24 6.42
CA ASN A 16 -23.46 -15.24 7.39
C ASN A 16 -21.95 -15.36 7.60
N LEU A 17 -21.56 -15.81 8.79
CA LEU A 17 -20.21 -16.30 9.04
C LEU A 17 -19.98 -17.59 8.25
N VAL A 18 -18.75 -17.84 7.85
CA VAL A 18 -18.36 -19.11 7.23
C VAL A 18 -17.49 -19.86 8.21
N VAL A 19 -17.88 -21.07 8.55
CA VAL A 19 -17.24 -21.89 9.57
C VAL A 19 -16.92 -23.29 9.05
N PHE A 20 -15.96 -23.94 9.68
CA PHE A 20 -15.55 -25.31 9.41
C PHE A 20 -15.65 -26.13 10.71
N PRO A 21 -16.31 -27.33 10.71
CA PRO A 21 -16.38 -28.19 11.88
C PRO A 21 -15.02 -28.87 12.10
N GLU A 22 -14.51 -28.80 13.31
CA GLU A 22 -13.27 -29.45 13.73
C GLU A 22 -13.51 -30.25 15.01
N GLN A 23 -13.20 -31.54 14.98
CA GLN A 23 -13.28 -32.40 16.15
C GLN A 23 -12.06 -32.12 17.03
N ARG A 24 -12.31 -31.75 18.29
CA ARG A 24 -11.29 -31.59 19.33
C ARG A 24 -11.55 -32.53 20.49
N GLU A 25 -10.63 -32.57 21.45
CA GLU A 25 -10.78 -33.45 22.65
C GLU A 25 -12.05 -33.11 23.44
N GLU A 26 -12.42 -31.84 23.49
CA GLU A 26 -13.58 -31.31 24.22
C GLU A 26 -14.90 -31.44 23.42
N GLY A 27 -14.87 -31.93 22.18
CA GLY A 27 -16.03 -32.06 21.32
C GLY A 27 -15.90 -31.35 19.98
N MET A 28 -17.04 -31.23 19.26
CA MET A 28 -17.10 -30.55 17.97
C MET A 28 -17.07 -29.04 18.16
N VAL A 29 -16.09 -28.36 17.55
CA VAL A 29 -15.99 -26.89 17.51
C VAL A 29 -16.12 -26.40 16.08
N TYR A 30 -16.61 -25.18 15.91
CA TYR A 30 -16.70 -24.53 14.61
C TYR A 30 -15.64 -23.45 14.50
N VAL A 31 -14.66 -23.68 13.63
CA VAL A 31 -13.56 -22.74 13.38
C VAL A 31 -13.99 -21.73 12.31
N LEU A 32 -13.82 -20.46 12.59
CA LEU A 32 -14.15 -19.37 11.68
C LEU A 32 -13.21 -19.35 10.48
N LEU A 33 -13.76 -19.46 9.26
CA LEU A 33 -13.03 -19.33 8.00
C LEU A 33 -13.17 -17.93 7.40
N SER A 34 -14.34 -17.30 7.54
CA SER A 34 -14.57 -15.94 7.05
C SER A 34 -15.59 -15.20 7.90
N GLY A 35 -15.40 -13.90 8.05
CA GLY A 35 -16.31 -13.03 8.79
C GLY A 35 -15.76 -12.55 10.15
N GLU A 36 -14.45 -12.54 10.37
CA GLU A 36 -13.79 -12.12 11.62
C GLU A 36 -14.32 -10.80 12.17
N ARG A 37 -14.45 -9.76 11.33
CA ARG A 37 -14.98 -8.47 11.77
C ARG A 37 -16.43 -8.56 12.25
N ARG A 38 -17.25 -9.36 11.59
CA ARG A 38 -18.66 -9.63 11.98
C ARG A 38 -18.70 -10.41 13.27
N PHE A 39 -17.89 -11.46 13.40
CA PHE A 39 -17.76 -12.23 14.63
C PHE A 39 -17.38 -11.35 15.83
N ARG A 40 -16.37 -10.48 15.68
CA ARG A 40 -16.00 -9.54 16.73
C ARG A 40 -17.11 -8.51 17.04
N ALA A 41 -17.88 -8.10 16.05
CA ALA A 41 -19.02 -7.22 16.27
C ALA A 41 -20.15 -7.90 17.03
N LEU A 42 -20.42 -9.17 16.73
CA LEU A 42 -21.40 -10.00 17.43
C LEU A 42 -21.00 -10.23 18.90
N ASN A 43 -19.73 -10.57 19.15
CA ASN A 43 -19.21 -10.70 20.52
C ASN A 43 -19.34 -9.38 21.30
N TYR A 44 -19.05 -8.24 20.66
CA TYR A 44 -19.24 -6.94 21.27
C TYR A 44 -20.71 -6.68 21.68
N LEU A 45 -21.69 -7.08 20.84
CA LEU A 45 -23.10 -6.96 21.17
C LEU A 45 -23.48 -7.86 22.35
N GLN A 46 -22.99 -9.11 22.37
CA GLN A 46 -23.20 -10.05 23.44
C GLN A 46 -22.62 -9.55 24.76
N GLU A 47 -21.40 -9.01 24.77
CA GLU A 47 -20.76 -8.39 25.93
C GLU A 47 -21.54 -7.17 26.48
N LYS A 48 -22.32 -6.49 25.61
CA LYS A 48 -23.23 -5.42 26.00
C LYS A 48 -24.60 -5.91 26.51
N GLY A 49 -24.77 -7.21 26.64
CA GLY A 49 -25.97 -7.83 27.16
C GLY A 49 -27.08 -8.08 26.13
N ASP A 50 -26.77 -7.95 24.83
CA ASP A 50 -27.73 -8.25 23.76
C ASP A 50 -27.74 -9.76 23.47
N ALA A 51 -28.61 -10.49 24.16
CA ALA A 51 -28.75 -11.94 24.03
C ALA A 51 -29.28 -12.42 22.67
N THR A 52 -29.78 -11.52 21.84
CA THR A 52 -30.29 -11.83 20.47
C THR A 52 -29.20 -12.49 19.62
N TRP A 53 -27.93 -12.17 19.88
CA TRP A 53 -26.80 -12.62 19.10
C TRP A 53 -26.03 -13.81 19.70
N ASN A 54 -26.60 -14.49 20.69
CA ASN A 54 -26.01 -15.71 21.26
C ASN A 54 -26.01 -16.86 20.29
N ILE A 55 -26.96 -16.86 19.33
CA ILE A 55 -27.07 -17.86 18.26
C ILE A 55 -27.18 -17.13 16.93
N VAL A 56 -26.32 -17.47 16.00
CA VAL A 56 -26.28 -16.87 14.66
C VAL A 56 -26.21 -17.94 13.57
N ASN A 57 -26.83 -17.66 12.44
CA ASN A 57 -26.74 -18.53 11.28
C ASN A 57 -25.34 -18.48 10.66
N CYS A 58 -24.77 -19.64 10.37
CA CYS A 58 -23.48 -19.79 9.74
C CYS A 58 -23.57 -20.65 8.48
N ASN A 59 -22.74 -20.35 7.50
CA ASN A 59 -22.50 -21.26 6.37
C ASN A 59 -21.42 -22.26 6.79
N VAL A 60 -21.75 -23.52 6.85
CA VAL A 60 -20.83 -24.58 7.29
C VAL A 60 -20.21 -25.25 6.07
N VAL A 61 -18.88 -25.24 5.98
CA VAL A 61 -18.11 -25.98 4.98
C VAL A 61 -18.01 -27.44 5.46
N MET A 62 -18.79 -28.33 4.87
CA MET A 62 -18.87 -29.74 5.30
C MET A 62 -17.78 -30.61 4.69
N THR A 63 -17.15 -30.18 3.58
CA THR A 63 -16.08 -30.96 2.95
C THR A 63 -14.85 -30.96 3.85
N PRO A 64 -14.27 -32.15 4.14
CA PRO A 64 -13.00 -32.19 4.86
C PRO A 64 -11.93 -31.39 4.14
N LEU A 65 -11.38 -30.39 4.82
CA LEU A 65 -10.37 -29.50 4.28
C LEU A 65 -9.05 -29.75 4.99
N SER A 66 -8.00 -29.96 4.24
CA SER A 66 -6.62 -29.91 4.75
C SER A 66 -6.30 -28.54 5.32
N LYS A 67 -5.26 -28.44 6.12
CA LYS A 67 -4.77 -27.17 6.66
C LYS A 67 -4.45 -26.15 5.56
N ASN A 68 -3.94 -26.63 4.41
CA ASN A 68 -3.60 -25.78 3.27
C ASN A 68 -4.85 -25.25 2.56
N GLU A 69 -5.86 -26.12 2.33
CA GLU A 69 -7.13 -25.71 1.70
C GLU A 69 -7.87 -24.66 2.54
N ARG A 70 -7.84 -24.79 3.87
CA ARG A 70 -8.42 -23.79 4.78
C ARG A 70 -7.73 -22.42 4.62
N LYS A 71 -6.39 -22.41 4.50
CA LYS A 71 -5.63 -21.17 4.23
C LYS A 71 -6.01 -20.56 2.87
N VAL A 72 -6.11 -21.38 1.82
CA VAL A 72 -6.53 -20.94 0.48
C VAL A 72 -7.90 -20.28 0.53
N LEU A 73 -8.87 -20.87 1.20
CA LEU A 73 -10.21 -20.28 1.36
C LEU A 73 -10.16 -18.94 2.12
N LEU A 74 -9.40 -18.87 3.20
CA LEU A 74 -9.25 -17.65 4.00
C LEU A 74 -8.65 -16.50 3.16
N TYR A 75 -7.54 -16.74 2.47
CA TYR A 75 -6.89 -15.73 1.67
C TYR A 75 -7.70 -15.35 0.44
N SER A 76 -8.31 -16.31 -0.25
CA SER A 76 -9.21 -16.09 -1.37
C SER A 76 -10.36 -15.15 -1.00
N ALA A 77 -11.05 -15.44 0.12
CA ALA A 77 -12.15 -14.60 0.60
C ALA A 77 -11.70 -13.15 0.88
N ASN A 78 -10.50 -12.95 1.45
CA ASN A 78 -9.96 -11.62 1.73
C ASN A 78 -9.51 -10.87 0.47
N LEU A 79 -8.93 -11.58 -0.50
CA LEU A 79 -8.45 -10.99 -1.76
C LEU A 79 -9.59 -10.58 -2.70
N GLN A 80 -10.77 -11.22 -2.60
CA GLN A 80 -11.95 -10.91 -3.41
C GLN A 80 -12.72 -9.68 -2.90
N VAL A 81 -12.56 -9.29 -1.64
CA VAL A 81 -13.31 -8.17 -1.06
C VAL A 81 -12.63 -6.84 -1.41
N ARG A 82 -13.37 -5.92 -1.99
CA ARG A 82 -12.88 -4.55 -2.25
C ARG A 82 -12.47 -3.88 -0.94
N GLY A 83 -11.20 -3.45 -0.85
CA GLY A 83 -10.65 -2.85 0.36
C GLY A 83 -10.41 -3.86 1.50
N GLY A 84 -10.26 -5.15 1.19
CA GLY A 84 -10.11 -6.24 2.16
C GLY A 84 -8.93 -6.12 3.12
N PHE A 85 -7.92 -5.33 2.75
CA PHE A 85 -6.75 -5.09 3.61
C PHE A 85 -6.61 -3.60 3.90
N SER A 86 -6.68 -3.23 5.17
CA SER A 86 -6.43 -1.86 5.63
C SER A 86 -4.94 -1.53 5.70
N ASP A 87 -4.10 -2.54 5.72
CA ASP A 87 -2.64 -2.44 5.83
C ASP A 87 -1.96 -3.10 4.62
N GLU A 88 -0.98 -2.41 4.05
CA GLU A 88 -0.24 -2.88 2.88
C GLU A 88 0.68 -4.05 3.20
N ALA A 89 1.26 -4.09 4.40
CA ALA A 89 2.12 -5.19 4.83
C ALA A 89 1.31 -6.49 4.96
N ILE A 90 0.14 -6.42 5.60
CA ILE A 90 -0.78 -7.55 5.72
C ILE A 90 -1.23 -8.03 4.33
N ARG A 91 -1.50 -7.09 3.41
CA ARG A 91 -1.87 -7.44 2.04
C ARG A 91 -0.74 -8.17 1.31
N ARG A 92 0.50 -7.67 1.38
CA ARG A 92 1.66 -8.32 0.74
C ARG A 92 1.85 -9.72 1.26
N GLN A 93 1.85 -9.88 2.59
CA GLN A 93 1.99 -11.17 3.23
C GLN A 93 0.86 -12.13 2.80
N ALA A 94 -0.39 -11.67 2.77
CA ALA A 94 -1.52 -12.49 2.36
C ALA A 94 -1.41 -12.94 0.90
N ILE A 95 -0.95 -12.08 -0.02
CA ILE A 95 -0.69 -12.42 -1.42
C ILE A 95 0.39 -13.50 -1.52
N ALA A 96 1.52 -13.33 -0.84
CA ALA A 96 2.63 -14.28 -0.87
C ALA A 96 2.24 -15.64 -0.26
N GLU A 97 1.57 -15.62 0.88
CA GLU A 97 1.05 -16.83 1.54
C GLU A 97 0.03 -17.56 0.64
N PHE A 98 -0.86 -16.83 -0.02
CA PHE A 98 -1.83 -17.43 -0.93
C PHE A 98 -1.16 -18.12 -2.12
N ILE A 99 -0.19 -17.45 -2.77
CA ILE A 99 0.62 -18.03 -3.84
C ILE A 99 1.34 -19.31 -3.34
N THR A 100 1.97 -19.23 -2.16
CA THR A 100 2.66 -20.38 -1.54
C THR A 100 1.69 -21.54 -1.26
N CYS A 101 0.47 -21.26 -0.83
CA CYS A 101 -0.53 -22.29 -0.60
C CYS A 101 -1.01 -22.96 -1.89
N LEU A 102 -1.12 -22.21 -2.99
CA LEU A 102 -1.48 -22.77 -4.29
C LEU A 102 -0.37 -23.64 -4.91
N GLN A 103 0.89 -23.43 -4.53
CA GLN A 103 2.00 -24.27 -4.95
C GLN A 103 2.11 -25.59 -4.20
N LYS A 104 1.41 -25.75 -3.07
CA LYS A 104 1.37 -26.96 -2.24
C LYS A 104 0.17 -27.85 -2.58
N GLU A 105 0.25 -29.11 -2.12
CA GLU A 105 -0.90 -30.02 -2.21
C GLU A 105 -2.16 -29.43 -1.57
N PRO A 106 -3.35 -29.68 -2.15
CA PRO A 106 -3.62 -30.51 -3.32
C PRO A 106 -3.51 -29.78 -4.67
N TYR A 107 -3.19 -28.47 -4.70
CA TYR A 107 -3.22 -27.65 -5.91
C TYR A 107 -2.01 -27.87 -6.81
N ASN A 108 -0.81 -27.96 -6.25
CA ASN A 108 0.47 -28.20 -6.94
C ASN A 108 0.70 -27.30 -8.17
N MET A 109 0.25 -26.05 -8.10
CA MET A 109 0.42 -25.07 -9.17
C MET A 109 1.87 -24.63 -9.29
N SER A 110 2.34 -24.36 -10.50
CA SER A 110 3.56 -23.61 -10.72
C SER A 110 3.42 -22.18 -10.16
N ARG A 111 4.55 -21.51 -9.95
CA ARG A 111 4.52 -20.11 -9.47
C ARG A 111 3.73 -19.19 -10.40
N GLU A 112 3.87 -19.38 -11.71
CA GLU A 112 3.18 -18.56 -12.72
C GLU A 112 1.66 -18.80 -12.69
N GLU A 113 1.24 -20.06 -12.59
CA GLU A 113 -0.18 -20.41 -12.46
C GLU A 113 -0.78 -19.86 -11.17
N ALA A 114 -0.09 -20.02 -10.03
CA ALA A 114 -0.54 -19.49 -8.74
C ALA A 114 -0.64 -17.95 -8.76
N LEU A 115 0.32 -17.27 -9.38
CA LEU A 115 0.28 -15.82 -9.56
C LEU A 115 -0.88 -15.40 -10.47
N GLY A 116 -1.11 -16.13 -11.57
CA GLY A 116 -2.23 -15.92 -12.49
C GLY A 116 -3.58 -16.10 -11.79
N ALA A 117 -3.74 -17.16 -11.00
CA ALA A 117 -4.93 -17.41 -10.18
C ALA A 117 -5.17 -16.29 -9.17
N THR A 118 -4.11 -15.82 -8.49
CA THR A 118 -4.19 -14.72 -7.53
C THR A 118 -4.68 -13.43 -8.20
N LYS A 119 -4.17 -13.10 -9.38
CA LYS A 119 -4.60 -11.93 -10.16
C LYS A 119 -6.06 -12.03 -10.59
N SER A 120 -6.53 -13.21 -10.92
CA SER A 120 -7.89 -13.41 -11.43
C SER A 120 -8.96 -13.24 -10.36
N ILE A 121 -8.66 -13.61 -9.10
CA ILE A 121 -9.62 -13.52 -8.00
C ILE A 121 -9.56 -12.22 -7.22
N SER A 122 -8.42 -11.53 -7.26
CA SER A 122 -8.19 -10.35 -6.43
C SER A 122 -8.76 -9.09 -7.06
N THR A 123 -9.29 -8.20 -6.23
CA THR A 123 -9.65 -6.83 -6.63
C THR A 123 -8.45 -5.88 -6.66
N VAL A 124 -7.28 -6.33 -6.24
CA VAL A 124 -6.03 -5.57 -6.29
C VAL A 124 -5.49 -5.53 -7.72
N ASN A 125 -4.91 -4.39 -8.10
CA ASN A 125 -4.31 -4.26 -9.43
C ASN A 125 -3.26 -5.37 -9.71
N PRO A 126 -3.30 -6.06 -10.85
CA PRO A 126 -2.37 -7.14 -11.19
C PRO A 126 -0.89 -6.79 -11.07
N ARG A 127 -0.50 -5.56 -11.43
CA ARG A 127 0.89 -5.08 -11.27
C ARG A 127 1.28 -4.94 -9.79
N THR A 128 0.34 -4.53 -8.94
CA THR A 128 0.56 -4.46 -7.49
C THR A 128 0.76 -5.85 -6.91
N ILE A 129 -0.01 -6.84 -7.35
CA ILE A 129 0.13 -8.24 -6.92
C ILE A 129 1.52 -8.79 -7.28
N GLU A 130 1.98 -8.57 -8.52
CA GLU A 130 3.32 -9.00 -8.93
C GLU A 130 4.43 -8.37 -8.12
N ARG A 131 4.30 -7.07 -7.85
CA ARG A 131 5.24 -6.30 -7.07
C ARG A 131 5.27 -6.78 -5.62
N ASP A 132 4.11 -6.90 -5.01
CA ASP A 132 3.95 -7.35 -3.63
C ASP A 132 4.51 -8.78 -3.45
N ALA A 133 4.21 -9.70 -4.37
CA ALA A 133 4.76 -11.06 -4.36
C ALA A 133 6.29 -11.08 -4.48
N ARG A 134 6.86 -10.26 -5.38
CA ARG A 134 8.30 -10.18 -5.58
C ARG A 134 9.03 -9.60 -4.36
N ILE A 135 8.46 -8.58 -3.72
CA ILE A 135 9.00 -8.01 -2.50
C ILE A 135 9.03 -9.06 -1.39
N GLU A 136 7.93 -9.78 -1.19
CA GLU A 136 7.87 -10.81 -0.14
C GLU A 136 8.79 -12.00 -0.39
N GLU A 137 9.07 -12.33 -1.64
CA GLU A 137 9.98 -13.44 -2.00
C GLU A 137 11.45 -13.08 -1.86
N LYS A 138 11.84 -11.86 -2.24
CA LYS A 138 13.23 -11.52 -2.51
C LYS A 138 13.81 -10.45 -1.59
N LEU A 139 12.97 -9.71 -0.88
CA LEU A 139 13.47 -8.68 0.03
C LEU A 139 13.87 -9.32 1.35
N GLU A 140 15.05 -8.99 1.84
CA GLU A 140 15.53 -9.49 3.12
C GLU A 140 14.73 -8.99 4.33
N GLY A 141 14.76 -9.75 5.43
CA GLY A 141 13.89 -9.56 6.59
C GLY A 141 13.95 -8.16 7.19
N LYS A 142 15.15 -7.62 7.40
CA LYS A 142 15.34 -6.27 7.96
C LYS A 142 14.80 -5.17 7.04
N LEU A 143 14.98 -5.28 5.71
CA LEU A 143 14.38 -4.34 4.76
C LEU A 143 12.86 -4.44 4.72
N LYS A 144 12.29 -5.65 4.92
CA LYS A 144 10.84 -5.82 5.07
C LYS A 144 10.32 -5.13 6.33
N GLU A 145 11.04 -5.20 7.44
CA GLU A 145 10.69 -4.50 8.67
C GLU A 145 10.64 -2.99 8.43
N LEU A 146 11.68 -2.40 7.84
CA LEU A 146 11.73 -0.98 7.49
C LEU A 146 10.60 -0.55 6.52
N LEU A 147 10.22 -1.43 5.58
CA LEU A 147 9.06 -1.20 4.71
C LEU A 147 7.74 -1.26 5.49
N ASN A 148 7.58 -2.20 6.44
CA ASN A 148 6.40 -2.34 7.25
C ASN A 148 6.23 -1.15 8.21
N ASP A 149 7.32 -0.64 8.74
CA ASP A 149 7.38 0.56 9.59
C ASP A 149 7.20 1.87 8.79
N LYS A 150 7.03 1.75 7.46
CA LYS A 150 6.87 2.89 6.52
C LYS A 150 8.10 3.81 6.45
N PHE A 151 9.24 3.35 6.92
CA PHE A 151 10.51 4.04 6.76
C PHE A 151 10.99 3.98 5.31
N LEU A 152 10.80 2.82 4.66
CA LEU A 152 11.03 2.65 3.23
C LEU A 152 9.73 2.62 2.45
N THR A 153 9.78 3.16 1.24
CA THR A 153 8.68 3.04 0.28
C THR A 153 8.80 1.75 -0.54
N ARG A 154 7.69 1.31 -1.10
CA ARG A 154 7.66 0.15 -2.00
C ARG A 154 8.58 0.34 -3.22
N SER A 155 8.67 1.56 -3.74
CA SER A 155 9.51 1.88 -4.90
C SER A 155 11.00 1.72 -4.60
N GLU A 156 11.43 2.13 -3.41
CA GLU A 156 12.80 1.94 -2.92
C GLU A 156 13.13 0.46 -2.76
N CYS A 157 12.23 -0.29 -2.13
CA CYS A 157 12.41 -1.74 -1.98
C CYS A 157 12.56 -2.45 -3.32
N GLU A 158 11.86 -2.02 -4.39
CA GLU A 158 12.07 -2.59 -5.72
C GLU A 158 13.49 -2.35 -6.28
N THR A 159 14.11 -1.24 -5.92
CA THR A 159 15.52 -1.00 -6.28
C THR A 159 16.42 -1.99 -5.54
N TYR A 160 16.19 -2.19 -4.25
CA TYR A 160 17.01 -3.08 -3.42
C TYR A 160 16.89 -4.56 -3.79
N LEU A 161 15.76 -5.00 -4.35
CA LEU A 161 15.56 -6.37 -4.85
C LEU A 161 16.57 -6.81 -5.94
N ARG A 162 17.32 -5.89 -6.48
CA ARG A 162 18.33 -6.17 -7.52
C ARG A 162 19.72 -6.43 -6.97
N PHE A 163 19.91 -6.17 -5.67
CA PHE A 163 21.16 -6.43 -4.97
C PHE A 163 21.14 -7.84 -4.37
N GLU A 164 22.32 -8.44 -4.23
CA GLU A 164 22.51 -9.71 -3.55
C GLU A 164 22.17 -9.56 -2.05
N GLU A 165 21.93 -10.70 -1.39
CA GLU A 165 21.45 -10.76 -0.02
C GLU A 165 22.37 -10.04 0.98
N ASP A 166 23.69 -10.24 0.87
CA ASP A 166 24.70 -9.59 1.70
C ASP A 166 24.69 -8.06 1.55
N ILE A 167 24.47 -7.56 0.34
CA ILE A 167 24.34 -6.14 0.07
C ILE A 167 23.03 -5.60 0.62
N GLN A 168 21.95 -6.34 0.51
CA GLN A 168 20.66 -5.95 1.09
C GLN A 168 20.75 -5.82 2.62
N ASP A 169 21.45 -6.75 3.29
CA ASP A 169 21.72 -6.71 4.72
C ASP A 169 22.56 -5.49 5.11
N GLU A 170 23.60 -5.20 4.34
CA GLU A 170 24.46 -4.03 4.58
C GLU A 170 23.69 -2.70 4.44
N ILE A 171 22.78 -2.61 3.46
CA ILE A 171 21.87 -1.47 3.29
C ILE A 171 20.91 -1.38 4.47
N ALA A 172 20.31 -2.50 4.88
CA ALA A 172 19.37 -2.55 5.99
C ALA A 172 20.00 -2.09 7.30
N GLU A 173 21.24 -2.49 7.58
CA GLU A 173 21.95 -2.05 8.78
C GLU A 173 22.20 -0.55 8.81
N ARG A 174 22.48 0.05 7.65
CA ARG A 174 22.64 1.50 7.55
C ARG A 174 21.34 2.24 7.79
N PHE A 175 20.27 1.79 7.19
CA PHE A 175 18.94 2.36 7.43
C PHE A 175 18.46 2.20 8.87
N ALA A 176 18.75 1.07 9.51
CA ALA A 176 18.47 0.90 10.93
C ALA A 176 19.24 1.93 11.78
N LYS A 177 20.52 2.15 11.51
CA LYS A 177 21.33 3.18 12.18
C LYS A 177 20.81 4.59 11.90
N LEU A 178 20.26 4.86 10.71
CA LEU A 178 19.65 6.14 10.36
C LEU A 178 18.33 6.34 11.10
N GLN A 179 17.53 5.29 11.24
CA GLN A 179 16.28 5.32 11.99
C GLN A 179 16.50 5.59 13.49
N GLU A 180 17.59 5.06 14.06
CA GLU A 180 17.98 5.31 15.44
C GLU A 180 18.39 6.76 15.73
N VAL A 181 18.75 7.53 14.69
CA VAL A 181 19.00 8.98 14.82
C VAL A 181 17.64 9.67 14.93
N ASP A 182 16.93 9.39 16.00
CA ASP A 182 15.68 10.05 16.35
C ASP A 182 15.98 11.14 17.37
N CYS A 183 15.52 12.34 17.07
CA CYS A 183 15.48 13.39 18.05
C CYS A 183 14.19 13.19 18.83
N HIS A 184 14.25 12.54 19.96
CA HIS A 184 13.15 12.50 20.92
C HIS A 184 12.72 13.92 21.29
N SER A 185 11.89 14.49 20.47
CA SER A 185 11.08 15.65 20.83
C SER A 185 9.66 15.16 21.09
N SER A 186 9.49 14.35 22.13
CA SER A 186 8.21 14.29 22.81
C SER A 186 7.91 15.69 23.28
N ASP A 187 6.76 16.20 23.00
CA ASP A 187 6.03 17.28 23.67
C ASP A 187 5.83 18.62 22.95
N THR A 188 5.98 18.71 21.65
CA THR A 188 5.35 19.85 20.94
C THR A 188 4.83 19.43 19.58
N GLU A 189 3.53 19.25 19.49
CA GLU A 189 2.78 18.91 18.27
C GLU A 189 2.83 19.96 17.13
N ASP A 190 3.60 21.04 17.24
CA ASP A 190 3.44 22.21 16.36
C ASP A 190 4.72 22.89 15.84
N ALA A 191 5.89 22.34 16.06
CA ALA A 191 7.10 22.84 15.39
C ALA A 191 7.35 21.99 14.15
N GLY A 192 7.12 22.57 12.99
CA GLY A 192 7.31 21.93 11.69
C GLY A 192 8.54 21.04 11.61
N LYS A 193 8.53 20.02 10.76
CA LYS A 193 9.49 18.92 10.63
C LYS A 193 10.85 19.29 11.21
N ASN A 194 11.22 18.61 12.27
CA ASN A 194 12.45 18.87 13.00
C ASN A 194 13.62 18.94 12.03
N TYR A 195 14.51 19.92 12.19
CA TYR A 195 15.68 20.11 11.33
C TYR A 195 16.47 18.82 11.09
N VAL A 196 16.57 17.98 12.11
CA VAL A 196 17.25 16.68 12.02
C VAL A 196 16.47 15.67 11.19
N GLU A 197 15.14 15.69 11.21
CA GLU A 197 14.31 14.85 10.31
C GLU A 197 14.55 15.25 8.84
N VAL A 198 14.64 16.54 8.55
CA VAL A 198 14.95 17.01 7.19
C VAL A 198 16.33 16.55 6.74
N LEU A 199 17.33 16.62 7.62
CA LEU A 199 18.69 16.14 7.31
C LEU A 199 18.73 14.63 7.11
N ARG A 200 17.97 13.87 7.93
CA ARG A 200 17.82 12.43 7.80
C ARG A 200 17.18 12.06 6.45
N ASP A 201 16.09 12.72 6.11
CA ASP A 201 15.38 12.49 4.85
C ASP A 201 16.29 12.82 3.65
N ASN A 202 17.05 13.92 3.73
CA ASN A 202 18.00 14.29 2.69
C ASN A 202 19.14 13.26 2.53
N LEU A 203 19.67 12.73 3.63
CA LEU A 203 20.70 11.68 3.59
C LEU A 203 20.15 10.38 2.99
N HIS A 204 18.93 10.01 3.39
CA HIS A 204 18.22 8.86 2.84
C HIS A 204 18.03 8.98 1.32
N ASP A 205 17.54 10.13 0.85
CA ASP A 205 17.30 10.38 -0.57
C ASP A 205 18.60 10.37 -1.38
N ALA A 206 19.65 11.02 -0.89
CA ALA A 206 20.95 11.03 -1.55
C ALA A 206 21.57 9.64 -1.63
N PHE A 207 21.47 8.85 -0.56
CA PHE A 207 21.96 7.47 -0.55
C PHE A 207 21.19 6.59 -1.53
N ARG A 208 19.88 6.73 -1.58
CA ARG A 208 19.02 6.03 -2.55
C ARG A 208 19.43 6.34 -3.99
N GLU A 209 19.65 7.62 -4.33
CA GLU A 209 20.08 8.02 -5.67
C GLU A 209 21.44 7.41 -6.04
N LEU A 210 22.40 7.44 -5.12
CA LEU A 210 23.72 6.83 -5.33
C LEU A 210 23.64 5.31 -5.51
N LEU A 211 22.78 4.63 -4.77
CA LEU A 211 22.54 3.19 -4.96
C LEU A 211 21.88 2.90 -6.30
N TYR A 212 20.97 3.75 -6.74
CA TYR A 212 20.34 3.61 -8.05
C TYR A 212 21.36 3.79 -9.18
N ASP A 213 22.25 4.79 -9.06
CA ASP A 213 23.32 4.99 -10.02
C ASP A 213 24.32 3.83 -10.01
N ALA A 214 24.71 3.34 -8.83
CA ALA A 214 25.56 2.15 -8.71
C ALA A 214 24.95 0.94 -9.42
N GLN A 215 23.65 0.74 -9.27
CA GLN A 215 22.94 -0.35 -9.93
C GLN A 215 22.91 -0.23 -11.46
N ARG A 216 22.97 0.97 -12.01
CA ARG A 216 22.93 1.23 -13.46
C ARG A 216 24.29 1.11 -14.14
N GLN A 217 25.38 0.90 -13.40
CA GLN A 217 26.71 0.76 -13.99
C GLN A 217 26.78 -0.47 -14.91
N GLY A 218 27.51 -0.33 -16.01
CA GLY A 218 27.52 -1.35 -17.07
C GLY A 218 28.41 -2.57 -16.77
N THR A 219 29.45 -2.43 -15.93
CA THR A 219 30.39 -3.50 -15.58
C THR A 219 30.43 -3.76 -14.08
N THR A 220 30.77 -5.00 -13.69
CA THR A 220 30.89 -5.38 -12.28
C THR A 220 31.85 -4.49 -11.50
N LYS A 221 32.99 -4.14 -12.10
CA LYS A 221 34.00 -3.28 -11.44
C LYS A 221 33.48 -1.86 -11.21
N GLU A 222 32.82 -1.28 -12.21
CA GLU A 222 32.20 0.05 -12.08
C GLU A 222 31.09 0.05 -11.05
N TYR A 223 30.26 -0.99 -11.05
CA TYR A 223 29.22 -1.18 -10.07
C TYR A 223 29.79 -1.25 -8.64
N GLU A 224 30.80 -2.10 -8.38
CA GLU A 224 31.45 -2.21 -7.08
C GLU A 224 32.08 -0.91 -6.63
N ALA A 225 32.74 -0.16 -7.52
CA ALA A 225 33.33 1.13 -7.21
C ALA A 225 32.28 2.17 -6.84
N ALA A 226 31.18 2.23 -7.60
CA ALA A 226 30.08 3.15 -7.35
C ALA A 226 29.33 2.79 -6.06
N TYR A 227 29.13 1.51 -5.79
CA TYR A 227 28.55 1.04 -4.54
C TYR A 227 29.40 1.40 -3.32
N LYS A 228 30.71 1.14 -3.36
CA LYS A 228 31.65 1.55 -2.29
C LYS A 228 31.62 3.05 -2.03
N LYS A 229 31.55 3.85 -3.09
CA LYS A 229 31.40 5.29 -2.97
C LYS A 229 30.09 5.70 -2.29
N ALA A 230 28.98 5.05 -2.63
CA ALA A 230 27.69 5.29 -2.01
C ALA A 230 27.72 4.98 -0.50
N ILE A 231 28.32 3.85 -0.11
CA ILE A 231 28.48 3.45 1.29
C ILE A 231 29.33 4.46 2.08
N LEU A 232 30.48 4.88 1.55
CA LEU A 232 31.31 5.88 2.22
C LEU A 232 30.57 7.22 2.39
N TYR A 233 29.88 7.66 1.36
CA TYR A 233 29.06 8.88 1.43
C TYR A 233 28.01 8.79 2.54
N PHE A 234 27.32 7.65 2.66
CA PHE A 234 26.33 7.46 3.69
C PHE A 234 26.95 7.47 5.09
N ASP A 235 28.04 6.74 5.29
CA ASP A 235 28.70 6.63 6.59
C ASP A 235 29.22 7.98 7.08
N ASP A 236 29.83 8.78 6.19
CA ASP A 236 30.25 10.14 6.50
C ASP A 236 29.07 11.05 6.82
N GLY A 237 28.01 10.99 6.02
CA GLY A 237 26.80 11.77 6.22
C GLY A 237 26.05 11.39 7.51
N LEU A 238 26.05 10.10 7.87
CA LEU A 238 25.48 9.63 9.13
C LEU A 238 26.25 10.15 10.35
N ALA A 239 27.58 10.20 10.27
CA ALA A 239 28.42 10.75 11.32
C ALA A 239 28.18 12.25 11.50
N GLU A 240 28.08 13.00 10.41
CA GLU A 240 27.73 14.42 10.42
C GLU A 240 26.32 14.66 10.99
N LEU A 241 25.36 13.86 10.58
CA LEU A 241 23.98 13.94 11.07
C LEU A 241 23.91 13.71 12.58
N LYS A 242 24.61 12.71 13.11
CA LYS A 242 24.70 12.45 14.55
C LYS A 242 25.30 13.64 15.31
N GLY A 243 26.36 14.23 14.79
CA GLY A 243 26.95 15.43 15.38
C GLY A 243 25.96 16.61 15.43
N LYS A 244 25.25 16.87 14.34
CA LYS A 244 24.21 17.90 14.27
C LYS A 244 23.01 17.61 15.18
N ALA A 245 22.61 16.34 15.33
CA ALA A 245 21.57 15.94 16.24
C ALA A 245 21.95 16.23 17.70
N ASP A 246 23.19 15.94 18.09
CA ASP A 246 23.73 16.25 19.42
C ASP A 246 23.78 17.76 19.70
N GLU A 247 24.18 18.54 18.71
CA GLU A 247 24.19 20.01 18.80
C GLU A 247 22.79 20.58 18.94
N TYR A 248 21.84 20.06 18.16
CA TYR A 248 20.43 20.44 18.21
C TYR A 248 19.80 20.11 19.57
N GLY A 249 20.08 18.93 20.10
CA GLY A 249 19.64 18.51 21.44
C GLY A 249 20.18 19.44 22.55
N LYS A 250 21.46 19.84 22.48
CA LYS A 250 22.08 20.79 23.41
C LYS A 250 21.47 22.20 23.30
N ALA A 251 21.22 22.68 22.08
CA ALA A 251 20.59 23.98 21.84
C ALA A 251 19.15 24.03 22.38
N LYS A 252 18.39 22.93 22.28
CA LYS A 252 17.02 22.83 22.79
C LYS A 252 16.96 22.83 24.32
N VAL A 253 17.94 22.24 25.00
CA VAL A 253 18.04 22.23 26.47
C VAL A 253 18.45 23.60 27.03
N SER A 254 19.21 24.38 26.27
CA SER A 254 19.69 25.71 26.68
C SER A 254 18.70 26.86 26.41
N SER A 255 17.71 26.65 25.54
CA SER A 255 16.69 27.64 25.23
C SER A 255 15.46 27.43 26.14
N GLN A 256 15.32 28.29 27.16
CA GLN A 256 14.00 28.49 27.79
C GLN A 256 13.02 28.90 26.68
N PRO A 257 11.75 28.43 26.74
CA PRO A 257 10.77 28.78 25.73
C PRO A 257 10.63 30.30 25.70
N LYS A 258 11.11 30.92 24.63
CA LYS A 258 10.73 32.30 24.33
C LYS A 258 9.23 32.27 24.07
N GLU A 259 8.46 33.02 24.86
CA GLU A 259 7.06 33.26 24.58
C GLU A 259 6.92 33.70 23.11
N ILE A 260 6.29 32.85 22.31
CA ILE A 260 5.96 33.17 20.93
C ILE A 260 4.87 34.24 21.02
N SER A 261 5.20 35.48 20.63
CA SER A 261 4.24 36.57 20.65
C SER A 261 3.02 36.21 19.77
N ALA A 262 1.81 36.58 20.21
CA ALA A 262 0.57 36.32 19.49
C ALA A 262 0.61 36.78 18.01
N ILE A 263 1.44 37.76 17.70
CA ILE A 263 1.70 38.32 16.36
C ILE A 263 2.34 37.29 15.43
N ASP A 264 3.26 36.44 15.94
CA ASP A 264 3.93 35.40 15.14
C ASP A 264 2.99 34.23 14.82
N TYR A 265 2.02 33.97 15.68
CA TYR A 265 1.01 32.92 15.46
C TYR A 265 0.00 33.31 14.36
N GLU A 266 -0.46 34.58 14.36
CA GLU A 266 -1.37 35.08 13.32
C GLU A 266 -0.70 35.13 11.95
N GLY A 267 0.58 35.57 11.85
CA GLY A 267 1.32 35.57 10.59
C GLY A 267 1.54 34.17 10.00
N LYS A 268 1.78 33.17 10.84
CA LYS A 268 1.90 31.77 10.41
C LYS A 268 0.56 31.19 9.97
N LYS A 269 -0.53 31.58 10.63
CA LYS A 269 -1.91 31.16 10.30
C LYS A 269 -2.37 31.78 8.97
N GLU A 270 -1.99 33.01 8.70
CA GLU A 270 -2.28 33.71 7.44
C GLU A 270 -1.48 33.13 6.27
N ALA A 271 -0.19 32.82 6.48
CA ALA A 271 0.64 32.13 5.51
C ALA A 271 0.16 30.71 5.20
N ALA A 272 -0.37 29.98 6.18
CA ALA A 272 -1.00 28.68 5.97
C ALA A 272 -2.31 28.78 5.18
N ARG A 273 -3.12 29.81 5.44
CA ARG A 273 -4.35 30.09 4.68
C ARG A 273 -4.04 30.46 3.22
N ASP A 274 -3.00 31.26 2.98
CA ASP A 274 -2.58 31.63 1.63
C ASP A 274 -2.00 30.45 0.84
N ARG A 275 -1.29 29.51 1.50
CA ARG A 275 -0.88 28.25 0.87
C ARG A 275 -2.06 27.38 0.49
N ALA A 276 -3.02 27.18 1.39
CA ALA A 276 -4.24 26.43 1.13
C ALA A 276 -5.07 27.06 -0.01
N ARG A 277 -5.12 28.41 -0.07
CA ARG A 277 -5.79 29.14 -1.14
C ARG A 277 -5.13 28.96 -2.50
N LYS A 278 -3.78 29.00 -2.55
CA LYS A 278 -3.00 28.72 -3.76
C LYS A 278 -3.13 27.26 -4.22
N GLU A 279 -3.15 26.31 -3.30
CA GLU A 279 -3.39 24.90 -3.63
C GLU A 279 -4.79 24.68 -4.19
N HIS A 280 -5.80 25.34 -3.64
CA HIS A 280 -7.19 25.29 -4.14
C HIS A 280 -7.28 25.90 -5.55
N GLU A 281 -6.62 27.03 -5.79
CA GLU A 281 -6.57 27.71 -7.09
C GLU A 281 -5.85 26.85 -8.16
N VAL A 282 -4.76 26.15 -7.78
CA VAL A 282 -4.07 25.20 -8.65
C VAL A 282 -4.95 23.98 -8.97
N THR A 283 -5.77 23.54 -8.02
CA THR A 283 -6.68 22.40 -8.21
C THR A 283 -7.85 22.78 -9.11
N GLU A 284 -8.42 23.98 -8.95
CA GLU A 284 -9.45 24.52 -9.85
C GLU A 284 -8.92 24.75 -11.26
N THR A 285 -7.67 25.26 -11.40
CA THR A 285 -7.03 25.46 -12.70
C THR A 285 -6.79 24.13 -13.42
N LYS A 286 -6.38 23.09 -12.71
CA LYS A 286 -6.23 21.73 -13.24
C LYS A 286 -7.58 21.13 -13.66
N SER A 287 -8.62 21.31 -12.87
CA SER A 287 -9.98 20.86 -13.17
C SER A 287 -10.52 21.56 -14.42
N SER A 288 -10.32 22.88 -14.54
CA SER A 288 -10.74 23.66 -15.72
C SER A 288 -9.93 23.31 -16.98
N MET A 289 -8.64 22.92 -16.84
CA MET A 289 -7.82 22.41 -17.94
C MET A 289 -8.31 21.04 -18.41
N ILE A 290 -8.70 20.16 -17.51
CA ILE A 290 -9.27 18.86 -17.83
C ILE A 290 -10.60 19.04 -18.58
N GLN A 291 -11.49 19.89 -18.08
CA GLN A 291 -12.77 20.21 -18.74
C GLN A 291 -12.60 20.80 -20.14
N LYS A 292 -11.53 21.58 -20.37
CA LYS A 292 -11.22 22.13 -21.71
C LYS A 292 -10.53 21.12 -22.64
N SER A 293 -9.82 20.13 -22.09
CA SER A 293 -9.08 19.11 -22.88
C SER A 293 -9.96 17.95 -23.35
N VAL A 294 -11.00 17.60 -22.59
CA VAL A 294 -11.92 16.51 -22.94
C VAL A 294 -12.64 16.75 -24.27
N PRO A 295 -13.25 17.91 -24.55
CA PRO A 295 -13.88 18.18 -25.85
C PRO A 295 -12.90 18.14 -27.02
N GLN A 296 -11.63 18.54 -26.80
CA GLN A 296 -10.60 18.47 -27.84
C GLN A 296 -10.13 17.04 -28.10
N MET A 297 -10.04 16.19 -27.09
CA MET A 297 -9.76 14.77 -27.23
C MET A 297 -10.89 14.03 -27.95
N VAL A 298 -12.13 14.30 -27.59
CA VAL A 298 -13.32 13.75 -28.26
C VAL A 298 -13.34 14.17 -29.73
N LYS A 299 -13.02 15.43 -30.05
CA LYS A 299 -12.93 15.92 -31.44
C LYS A 299 -11.80 15.25 -32.22
N LYS A 300 -10.65 14.96 -31.59
CA LYS A 300 -9.55 14.20 -32.22
C LYS A 300 -9.92 12.72 -32.42
N LEU A 301 -10.59 12.10 -31.49
CA LEU A 301 -11.10 10.74 -31.61
C LEU A 301 -12.14 10.62 -32.70
N ASN A 302 -13.13 11.52 -32.76
CA ASN A 302 -14.12 11.54 -33.85
C ASN A 302 -13.49 11.74 -35.23
N LYS A 303 -12.45 12.57 -35.32
CA LYS A 303 -11.70 12.74 -36.59
C LYS A 303 -10.90 11.48 -36.97
N ALA A 304 -10.35 10.76 -35.99
CA ALA A 304 -9.65 9.50 -36.21
C ALA A 304 -10.62 8.40 -36.68
N TYR A 305 -11.78 8.31 -36.01
CA TYR A 305 -12.85 7.36 -36.37
C TYR A 305 -13.47 7.62 -37.75
N SER A 306 -13.50 8.88 -38.20
CA SER A 306 -14.01 9.28 -39.53
C SER A 306 -12.98 9.08 -40.65
N SER A 307 -11.77 8.64 -40.32
CA SER A 307 -10.70 8.50 -41.32
C SER A 307 -10.93 7.26 -42.23
N LYS A 308 -10.63 7.40 -43.52
CA LYS A 308 -10.71 6.28 -44.50
C LYS A 308 -9.80 5.09 -44.11
N ALA A 309 -8.74 5.34 -43.35
CA ALA A 309 -7.83 4.30 -42.85
C ALA A 309 -8.50 3.46 -41.75
N PHE A 310 -9.24 4.10 -40.85
CA PHE A 310 -9.99 3.42 -39.80
C PHE A 310 -11.15 2.60 -40.36
N ALA A 311 -11.88 3.17 -41.31
CA ALA A 311 -12.94 2.46 -42.04
C ALA A 311 -12.44 1.21 -42.80
N LYS A 312 -11.16 1.21 -43.21
CA LYS A 312 -10.51 0.06 -43.87
C LYS A 312 -10.09 -1.00 -42.83
N ALA A 313 -9.66 -0.60 -41.64
CA ALA A 313 -9.29 -1.50 -40.57
C ALA A 313 -10.52 -2.23 -39.95
N LEU A 314 -11.68 -1.58 -39.99
CA LEU A 314 -12.95 -2.13 -39.46
C LEU A 314 -13.70 -3.03 -40.46
N LYS A 315 -13.17 -3.33 -41.65
CA LYS A 315 -13.85 -4.19 -42.66
C LYS A 315 -14.16 -5.63 -42.16
N GLY A 316 -13.66 -6.04 -41.03
CA GLY A 316 -13.94 -7.34 -40.40
C GLY A 316 -14.87 -7.29 -39.16
N VAL A 317 -15.32 -6.11 -38.75
CA VAL A 317 -16.17 -5.95 -37.54
C VAL A 317 -17.64 -5.86 -37.97
N SER A 318 -18.52 -6.63 -37.29
CA SER A 318 -19.96 -6.62 -37.60
C SER A 318 -20.58 -5.24 -37.40
N LYS A 319 -21.67 -4.95 -38.13
CA LYS A 319 -22.38 -3.66 -38.03
C LYS A 319 -22.93 -3.42 -36.61
N GLU A 320 -23.41 -4.49 -35.99
CA GLU A 320 -23.98 -4.46 -34.63
C GLU A 320 -22.94 -4.08 -33.55
N SER A 321 -21.70 -4.57 -33.67
CA SER A 321 -20.62 -4.20 -32.78
C SER A 321 -20.19 -2.74 -32.94
N ARG A 322 -20.23 -2.22 -34.16
CA ARG A 322 -19.95 -0.80 -34.44
C ARG A 322 -21.00 0.15 -33.87
N ASP A 323 -22.26 -0.23 -33.99
CA ASP A 323 -23.39 0.56 -33.51
C ASP A 323 -23.42 0.58 -31.97
N ALA A 324 -23.02 -0.53 -31.32
CA ALA A 324 -22.85 -0.61 -29.86
C ALA A 324 -21.70 0.28 -29.32
N ASP A 325 -20.55 0.28 -30.03
CA ASP A 325 -19.41 1.11 -29.66
C ASP A 325 -19.70 2.62 -29.82
N VAL A 326 -20.45 2.98 -30.87
CA VAL A 326 -20.91 4.37 -31.14
C VAL A 326 -21.93 4.80 -30.06
N ALA A 327 -22.84 3.92 -29.68
CA ALA A 327 -23.80 4.20 -28.59
C ALA A 327 -23.08 4.43 -27.26
N ALA A 328 -22.10 3.58 -26.89
CA ALA A 328 -21.31 3.73 -25.67
C ALA A 328 -20.47 5.02 -25.66
N LEU A 329 -19.92 5.44 -26.81
CA LEU A 329 -19.20 6.70 -26.94
C LEU A 329 -20.13 7.93 -26.79
N ASN A 330 -21.35 7.86 -27.31
CA ASN A 330 -22.32 8.94 -27.18
C ASN A 330 -22.80 9.06 -25.72
N GLU A 331 -22.98 7.96 -25.00
CA GLU A 331 -23.32 7.95 -23.58
C GLU A 331 -22.22 8.60 -22.72
N ILE A 332 -20.94 8.39 -23.04
CA ILE A 332 -19.82 9.06 -22.39
C ILE A 332 -19.81 10.58 -22.66
N ILE A 333 -20.24 11.00 -23.85
CA ILE A 333 -20.32 12.42 -24.24
C ILE A 333 -21.46 13.13 -23.53
N GLU A 334 -22.60 12.46 -23.29
CA GLU A 334 -23.75 13.04 -22.58
C GLU A 334 -23.53 13.16 -21.06
N ILE A 335 -22.61 12.38 -20.48
CA ILE A 335 -22.25 12.40 -19.05
C ILE A 335 -21.14 13.44 -18.77
N SER A 336 -20.49 13.97 -19.78
CA SER A 336 -19.36 14.93 -19.67
C SER A 336 -19.81 16.36 -19.87
#